data_8f1ec347ea5ef33d348e0a23069ddf41
#
_entry.id   8f1ec347ea5ef33d348e0a23069ddf41
#
_cell.length_a   1.000
_cell.length_b   1.000
_cell.length_c   1.000
_cell.angle_alpha   90.00
_cell.angle_beta   90.00
_cell.angle_gamma   90.00
#
_symmetry.space_group_name_H-M   'P 1'
#
loop_
_entity.id
_entity.type
_entity.pdbx_description
1 polymer ?
#
loop_
_entity_poly.entity_id
_entity_poly.type
_entity_poly.pdbx_seq_one_letter_code
_entity_poly.pdbx_strand_id
1 'polypeptide(L)'
;GVTPRTRASQNWFRGKVNDLKTINRNTLLKDDALSPTANPKIGDMVMYFYDPKLKNELPYYDKFPLTILVKPVKGGFQGLNLHYLAPGVRARFLDELMNLAPKKVTDTTRLARLRYNTLKGVNKYKEFRPCFKMYLMDHVKSRIVRVPMTDWEIAVFLPTQQFKKVKDQSVWRYSRDAYRVT
;
A
#
# COMPACT_ATOMS: atom_id res chain seq x y z
N GLY A 1 17.88 0.37 11.58
CA GLY A 1 17.05 -0.15 10.51
C GLY A 1 17.84 -0.78 9.39
N VAL A 2 17.24 -1.72 8.69
CA VAL A 2 17.88 -2.41 7.56
C VAL A 2 17.73 -1.53 6.31
N THR A 3 18.87 -1.26 5.64
CA THR A 3 18.88 -0.44 4.44
C THR A 3 18.28 -1.23 3.26
N PRO A 4 17.30 -0.70 2.53
CA PRO A 4 16.80 -1.33 1.31
C PRO A 4 17.91 -1.60 0.29
N ARG A 5 17.74 -2.59 -0.57
CA ARG A 5 18.68 -3.03 -1.62
C ARG A 5 19.91 -3.79 -1.14
N THR A 6 20.14 -3.95 0.14
CA THR A 6 21.22 -4.81 0.62
C THR A 6 20.77 -6.28 0.66
N ARG A 7 21.76 -7.19 0.60
CA ARG A 7 21.50 -8.62 0.77
C ARG A 7 20.90 -8.93 2.15
N ALA A 8 21.34 -8.21 3.17
CA ALA A 8 20.80 -8.30 4.52
C ALA A 8 19.32 -7.90 4.57
N SER A 9 18.95 -6.81 3.89
CA SER A 9 17.56 -6.37 3.74
C SER A 9 16.69 -7.44 3.08
N GLN A 10 17.14 -8.02 1.97
CA GLN A 10 16.43 -9.07 1.28
C GLN A 10 16.22 -10.31 2.15
N ASN A 11 17.23 -10.73 2.89
CA ASN A 11 17.16 -11.87 3.80
C ASN A 11 16.21 -11.59 4.98
N TRP A 12 16.25 -10.37 5.50
CA TRP A 12 15.34 -9.95 6.57
C TRP A 12 13.88 -10.01 6.11
N PHE A 13 13.59 -9.51 4.92
CA PHE A 13 12.24 -9.56 4.35
C PHE A 13 11.77 -11.01 4.12
N ARG A 14 12.64 -11.87 3.57
CA ARG A 14 12.31 -13.30 3.36
C ARG A 14 11.95 -13.98 4.68
N GLY A 15 12.74 -13.73 5.73
CA GLY A 15 12.44 -14.24 7.06
C GLY A 15 11.09 -13.76 7.57
N LYS A 16 10.83 -12.45 7.48
CA LYS A 16 9.55 -11.87 7.93
C LYS A 16 8.36 -12.39 7.12
N VAL A 17 8.47 -12.48 5.81
CA VAL A 17 7.40 -13.04 4.96
C VAL A 17 7.08 -14.48 5.34
N ASN A 18 8.09 -15.29 5.65
CA ASN A 18 7.88 -16.67 6.10
C ASN A 18 7.18 -16.73 7.46
N ASP A 19 7.62 -15.92 8.41
CA ASP A 19 7.00 -15.81 9.74
C ASP A 19 5.56 -15.31 9.66
N LEU A 20 5.25 -14.50 8.65
CA LEU A 20 3.98 -13.79 8.49
C LEU A 20 2.99 -14.46 7.52
N LYS A 21 3.35 -15.61 6.93
CA LYS A 21 2.47 -16.36 6.01
C LYS A 21 1.11 -16.73 6.62
N THR A 22 1.04 -16.81 7.94
CA THR A 22 -0.17 -17.18 8.69
C THR A 22 -0.89 -15.98 9.29
N ILE A 23 -0.46 -14.75 9.01
CA ILE A 23 -1.11 -13.57 9.60
C ILE A 23 -2.56 -13.46 9.14
N ASN A 24 -3.44 -13.47 10.14
CA ASN A 24 -4.85 -13.19 9.94
C ASN A 24 -5.06 -11.67 9.81
N ARG A 25 -5.75 -11.24 8.76
CA ARG A 25 -6.07 -9.82 8.51
C ARG A 25 -6.81 -9.17 9.68
N ASN A 26 -7.70 -9.92 10.33
CA ASN A 26 -8.41 -9.44 11.52
C ASN A 26 -7.45 -9.16 12.69
N THR A 27 -6.41 -9.98 12.85
CA THR A 27 -5.38 -9.79 13.86
C THR A 27 -4.57 -8.54 13.58
N LEU A 28 -4.21 -8.30 12.30
CA LEU A 28 -3.51 -7.07 11.90
C LEU A 28 -4.31 -5.80 12.25
N LEU A 29 -5.61 -5.80 12.00
CA LEU A 29 -6.46 -4.64 12.32
C LEU A 29 -6.58 -4.37 13.82
N LYS A 30 -6.27 -5.36 14.66
CA LYS A 30 -6.30 -5.25 16.12
C LYS A 30 -4.90 -5.05 16.72
N ASP A 31 -3.85 -5.10 15.91
CA ASP A 31 -2.48 -4.94 16.37
C ASP A 31 -2.28 -3.55 16.98
N ASP A 32 -1.81 -3.48 18.22
CA ASP A 32 -1.57 -2.23 18.94
C ASP A 32 -0.43 -1.40 18.33
N ALA A 33 0.47 -2.05 17.57
CA ALA A 33 1.50 -1.35 16.81
C ALA A 33 0.91 -0.51 15.67
N LEU A 34 -0.31 -0.80 15.22
CA LEU A 34 -1.01 -0.08 14.18
C LEU A 34 -2.03 0.87 14.80
N SER A 35 -1.79 2.17 14.66
CA SER A 35 -2.67 3.19 15.23
C SER A 35 -3.99 3.31 14.48
N PRO A 36 -5.15 3.17 15.16
CA PRO A 36 -6.42 3.50 14.54
C PRO A 36 -6.48 4.99 14.20
N THR A 37 -7.09 5.33 13.09
CA THR A 37 -7.27 6.73 12.69
C THR A 37 -8.66 6.96 12.13
N ALA A 38 -9.35 7.96 12.69
CA ALA A 38 -10.64 8.41 12.17
C ALA A 38 -10.45 9.37 10.98
N ASN A 39 -9.32 10.09 10.96
CA ASN A 39 -9.02 11.12 9.97
C ASN A 39 -7.66 10.83 9.33
N PRO A 40 -7.58 9.90 8.36
CA PRO A 40 -6.34 9.65 7.65
C PRO A 40 -5.92 10.88 6.86
N LYS A 41 -4.61 11.15 6.85
CA LYS A 41 -4.02 12.31 6.17
C LYS A 41 -3.38 11.90 4.85
N ILE A 42 -3.29 12.85 3.93
CA ILE A 42 -2.55 12.67 2.68
C ILE A 42 -1.13 12.18 2.97
N GLY A 43 -0.71 11.13 2.28
CA GLY A 43 0.57 10.47 2.45
C GLY A 43 0.61 9.39 3.52
N ASP A 44 -0.46 9.21 4.31
CA ASP A 44 -0.54 8.07 5.23
C ASP A 44 -0.71 6.76 4.46
N MET A 45 -0.06 5.72 4.96
CA MET A 45 -0.33 4.34 4.55
C MET A 45 -1.33 3.74 5.53
N VAL A 46 -2.44 3.23 5.03
CA VAL A 46 -3.54 2.69 5.84
C VAL A 46 -4.00 1.33 5.34
N MET A 47 -4.55 0.53 6.25
CA MET A 47 -5.22 -0.74 5.96
C MET A 47 -6.62 -0.74 6.53
N TYR A 48 -7.54 -1.37 5.84
CA TYR A 48 -8.95 -1.48 6.22
C TYR A 48 -9.66 -2.54 5.39
N PHE A 49 -10.78 -3.06 5.88
CA PHE A 49 -11.70 -3.85 5.05
C PHE A 49 -12.60 -2.92 4.24
N TYR A 50 -12.80 -3.28 2.98
CA TYR A 50 -13.58 -2.49 2.02
C TYR A 50 -14.57 -3.36 1.25
N ASP A 51 -15.83 -2.89 1.15
CA ASP A 51 -16.89 -3.51 0.36
C ASP A 51 -17.31 -2.55 -0.76
N PRO A 52 -16.81 -2.71 -2.00
CA PRO A 52 -17.04 -1.74 -3.07
C PRO A 52 -18.53 -1.57 -3.40
N LYS A 53 -18.94 -0.34 -3.64
CA LYS A 53 -20.32 -0.01 -4.05
C LYS A 53 -20.74 -0.77 -5.30
N LEU A 54 -19.83 -0.88 -6.27
CA LEU A 54 -20.08 -1.51 -7.56
C LEU A 54 -19.45 -2.90 -7.67
N LYS A 55 -19.36 -3.64 -6.56
CA LYS A 55 -18.67 -4.94 -6.53
C LYS A 55 -19.20 -5.96 -7.55
N ASN A 56 -20.50 -5.90 -7.88
CA ASN A 56 -21.10 -6.80 -8.86
C ASN A 56 -20.71 -6.46 -10.31
N GLU A 57 -20.32 -5.22 -10.57
CA GLU A 57 -19.93 -4.73 -11.89
C GLU A 57 -18.41 -4.75 -12.10
N LEU A 58 -17.63 -4.69 -11.00
CA LEU A 58 -16.17 -4.71 -11.08
C LEU A 58 -15.66 -6.09 -11.52
N PRO A 59 -14.68 -6.15 -12.44
CA PRO A 59 -14.09 -7.42 -12.86
C PRO A 59 -13.30 -8.09 -11.71
N TYR A 60 -12.74 -7.32 -10.83
CA TYR A 60 -12.09 -7.76 -9.58
C TYR A 60 -11.90 -6.57 -8.64
N TYR A 61 -11.68 -6.85 -7.36
CA TYR A 61 -11.41 -5.83 -6.35
C TYR A 61 -10.68 -6.45 -5.15
N ASP A 62 -10.03 -5.59 -4.36
CA ASP A 62 -9.34 -6.00 -3.13
C ASP A 62 -10.23 -5.69 -1.92
N LYS A 63 -10.54 -6.71 -1.13
CA LYS A 63 -11.32 -6.55 0.11
C LYS A 63 -10.51 -6.00 1.27
N PHE A 64 -9.19 -6.06 1.19
CA PHE A 64 -8.30 -5.59 2.24
C PHE A 64 -7.20 -4.68 1.69
N PRO A 65 -7.55 -3.45 1.27
CA PRO A 65 -6.59 -2.53 0.67
C PRO A 65 -5.43 -2.15 1.59
N LEU A 66 -4.24 -2.02 1.00
CA LEU A 66 -3.06 -1.37 1.58
C LEU A 66 -2.83 -0.09 0.77
N THR A 67 -3.26 1.03 1.29
CA THR A 67 -3.43 2.25 0.51
C THR A 67 -2.62 3.41 1.04
N ILE A 68 -1.87 4.09 0.16
CA ILE A 68 -1.28 5.41 0.46
C ILE A 68 -2.27 6.48 -0.02
N LEU A 69 -2.68 7.36 0.88
CA LEU A 69 -3.65 8.40 0.55
C LEU A 69 -3.04 9.50 -0.31
N VAL A 70 -3.72 9.83 -1.41
CA VAL A 70 -3.24 10.83 -2.37
C VAL A 70 -4.01 12.15 -2.23
N LYS A 71 -5.34 12.09 -2.18
CA LYS A 71 -6.16 13.29 -1.98
C LYS A 71 -7.54 12.94 -1.43
N PRO A 72 -8.19 13.87 -0.69
CA PRO A 72 -9.58 13.73 -0.31
C PRO A 72 -10.48 13.90 -1.54
N VAL A 73 -11.63 13.22 -1.54
CA VAL A 73 -12.71 13.42 -2.51
C VAL A 73 -14.03 13.47 -1.75
N LYS A 74 -15.09 13.91 -2.40
CA LYS A 74 -16.42 13.94 -1.78
C LYS A 74 -16.83 12.52 -1.33
N GLY A 75 -17.02 12.35 -0.02
CA GLY A 75 -17.43 11.09 0.58
C GLY A 75 -16.33 10.05 0.76
N GLY A 76 -15.07 10.38 0.47
CA GLY A 76 -14.00 9.42 0.59
C GLY A 76 -12.62 9.97 0.27
N PHE A 77 -11.79 9.15 -0.34
CA PHE A 77 -10.43 9.53 -0.72
C PHE A 77 -9.96 8.76 -1.96
N GLN A 78 -9.01 9.35 -2.66
CA GLN A 78 -8.23 8.66 -3.67
C GLN A 78 -6.91 8.18 -3.06
N GLY A 79 -6.51 6.98 -3.41
CA GLY A 79 -5.27 6.40 -2.91
C GLY A 79 -4.64 5.41 -3.87
N LEU A 80 -3.40 5.05 -3.55
CA LEU A 80 -2.65 4.02 -4.24
C LEU A 80 -2.78 2.72 -3.45
N ASN A 81 -3.54 1.76 -3.97
CA ASN A 81 -3.57 0.41 -3.39
C ASN A 81 -2.39 -0.39 -3.93
N LEU A 82 -1.37 -0.57 -3.09
CA LEU A 82 -0.13 -1.25 -3.46
C LEU A 82 -0.33 -2.74 -3.74
N HIS A 83 -1.42 -3.33 -3.29
CA HIS A 83 -1.74 -4.73 -3.55
C HIS A 83 -1.95 -5.04 -5.05
N TYR A 84 -2.23 -4.03 -5.87
CA TYR A 84 -2.34 -4.21 -7.32
C TYR A 84 -1.00 -4.45 -8.01
N LEU A 85 0.12 -4.30 -7.29
CA LEU A 85 1.46 -4.64 -7.75
C LEU A 85 1.98 -5.88 -7.01
N ALA A 86 2.78 -6.70 -7.68
CA ALA A 86 3.47 -7.81 -7.03
C ALA A 86 4.39 -7.30 -5.91
N PRO A 87 4.59 -8.06 -4.82
CA PRO A 87 5.38 -7.59 -3.66
C PRO A 87 6.77 -7.04 -3.99
N GLY A 88 7.50 -7.69 -4.89
CA GLY A 88 8.81 -7.21 -5.32
C GLY A 88 8.78 -5.87 -6.04
N VAL A 89 7.73 -5.62 -6.83
CA VAL A 89 7.52 -4.35 -7.53
C VAL A 89 7.14 -3.24 -6.54
N ARG A 90 6.26 -3.54 -5.57
CA ARG A 90 5.90 -2.61 -4.49
C ARG A 90 7.13 -2.13 -3.74
N ALA A 91 7.98 -3.07 -3.34
CA ALA A 91 9.20 -2.79 -2.59
C ALA A 91 10.17 -1.90 -3.38
N ARG A 92 10.32 -2.17 -4.68
CA ARG A 92 11.18 -1.37 -5.55
C ARG A 92 10.69 0.08 -5.63
N PHE A 93 9.39 0.30 -5.80
CA PHE A 93 8.86 1.66 -5.86
C PHE A 93 8.93 2.39 -4.54
N LEU A 94 8.63 1.72 -3.44
CA LEU A 94 8.80 2.30 -2.12
C LEU A 94 10.27 2.70 -1.89
N ASP A 95 11.21 1.84 -2.26
CA ASP A 95 12.64 2.11 -2.15
C ASP A 95 13.05 3.32 -3.01
N GLU A 96 12.57 3.43 -4.24
CA GLU A 96 12.83 4.58 -5.10
C GLU A 96 12.27 5.88 -4.49
N LEU A 97 11.08 5.86 -3.94
CA LEU A 97 10.48 7.00 -3.26
C LEU A 97 11.30 7.43 -2.04
N MET A 98 11.77 6.46 -1.24
CA MET A 98 12.57 6.72 -0.04
C MET A 98 13.97 7.23 -0.37
N ASN A 99 14.59 6.76 -1.46
CA ASN A 99 15.92 7.21 -1.88
C ASN A 99 15.98 8.66 -2.36
N LEU A 100 14.85 9.23 -2.74
CA LEU A 100 14.77 10.65 -3.08
C LEU A 100 14.83 11.56 -1.83
N ALA A 101 14.78 10.99 -0.63
CA ALA A 101 14.91 11.74 0.61
C ALA A 101 16.40 11.84 1.02
N PRO A 102 16.93 13.03 1.40
CA PRO A 102 18.32 13.16 1.87
C PRO A 102 18.57 12.30 3.11
N LYS A 103 19.75 11.69 3.17
CA LYS A 103 20.14 10.75 4.22
C LYS A 103 20.28 11.35 5.63
N LYS A 104 20.25 12.68 5.78
CA LYS A 104 20.49 13.40 7.04
C LYS A 104 19.25 14.12 7.58
N VAL A 105 18.07 13.58 7.39
CA VAL A 105 16.83 14.29 7.72
C VAL A 105 16.14 13.61 8.89
N THR A 106 15.54 14.39 9.79
CA THR A 106 14.69 13.89 10.89
C THR A 106 13.54 13.04 10.33
N ASP A 107 13.04 12.10 11.12
CA ASP A 107 11.93 11.21 10.69
C ASP A 107 10.72 11.99 10.17
N THR A 108 10.40 13.13 10.76
CA THR A 108 9.31 14.02 10.32
C THR A 108 9.57 14.58 8.91
N THR A 109 10.82 14.96 8.61
CA THR A 109 11.18 15.49 7.28
C THR A 109 11.22 14.37 6.23
N ARG A 110 11.65 13.16 6.60
CA ARG A 110 11.57 12.00 5.72
C ARG A 110 10.13 11.70 5.35
N LEU A 111 9.23 11.73 6.33
CA LEU A 111 7.81 11.53 6.11
C LEU A 111 7.21 12.60 5.17
N ALA A 112 7.52 13.87 5.40
CA ALA A 112 7.06 14.97 4.55
C ALA A 112 7.54 14.81 3.11
N ARG A 113 8.80 14.42 2.92
CA ARG A 113 9.36 14.18 1.59
C ARG A 113 8.78 12.96 0.91
N LEU A 114 8.57 11.89 1.66
CA LEU A 114 7.94 10.68 1.13
C LEU A 114 6.50 10.97 0.68
N ARG A 115 5.75 11.75 1.43
CA ARG A 115 4.42 12.24 1.04
C ARG A 115 4.47 13.03 -0.26
N TYR A 116 5.38 13.98 -0.35
CA TYR A 116 5.56 14.83 -1.53
C TYR A 116 5.98 13.99 -2.75
N ASN A 117 6.93 13.07 -2.58
CA ASN A 117 7.41 12.19 -3.64
C ASN A 117 6.32 11.22 -4.09
N THR A 118 5.48 10.72 -3.17
CA THR A 118 4.34 9.88 -3.50
C THR A 118 3.34 10.64 -4.37
N LEU A 119 3.01 11.87 -4.01
CA LEU A 119 2.11 12.73 -4.80
C LEU A 119 2.66 13.00 -6.20
N LYS A 120 3.96 13.26 -6.33
CA LYS A 120 4.64 13.39 -7.62
C LYS A 120 4.72 12.06 -8.37
N GLY A 121 4.95 10.98 -7.66
CA GLY A 121 5.08 9.64 -8.22
C GLY A 121 3.80 9.14 -8.88
N VAL A 122 2.64 9.54 -8.39
CA VAL A 122 1.33 9.22 -9.00
C VAL A 122 1.29 9.62 -10.48
N ASN A 123 1.87 10.77 -10.82
CA ASN A 123 1.89 11.28 -12.19
C ASN A 123 3.16 10.87 -12.96
N LYS A 124 4.26 10.62 -12.26
CA LYS A 124 5.56 10.34 -12.84
C LYS A 124 5.77 8.86 -13.18
N TYR A 125 5.31 7.97 -12.31
CA TYR A 125 5.49 6.53 -12.50
C TYR A 125 4.21 5.90 -13.03
N LYS A 126 4.22 5.53 -14.30
CA LYS A 126 3.07 4.86 -14.96
C LYS A 126 2.66 3.57 -14.25
N GLU A 127 3.58 2.93 -13.54
CA GLU A 127 3.35 1.72 -12.76
C GLU A 127 2.35 1.92 -11.62
N PHE A 128 2.18 3.14 -11.14
CA PHE A 128 1.16 3.45 -10.13
C PHE A 128 -0.27 3.59 -10.69
N ARG A 129 -0.43 3.74 -12.00
CA ARG A 129 -1.77 3.89 -12.60
C ARG A 129 -2.75 2.78 -12.23
N PRO A 130 -2.38 1.48 -12.30
CA PRO A 130 -3.30 0.42 -11.90
C PRO A 130 -3.59 0.40 -10.41
N CYS A 131 -2.78 1.05 -9.58
CA CYS A 131 -2.97 1.13 -8.14
C CYS A 131 -3.92 2.26 -7.72
N PHE A 132 -4.20 3.20 -8.62
CA PHE A 132 -4.96 4.40 -8.33
C PHE A 132 -6.44 4.08 -8.21
N LYS A 133 -7.00 4.21 -7.01
CA LYS A 133 -8.39 3.84 -6.71
C LYS A 133 -9.09 4.93 -5.92
N MET A 134 -10.43 4.96 -6.03
CA MET A 134 -11.29 5.79 -5.20
C MET A 134 -11.99 4.91 -4.17
N TYR A 135 -11.96 5.33 -2.91
CA TYR A 135 -12.59 4.63 -1.80
C TYR A 135 -13.61 5.53 -1.12
N LEU A 136 -14.82 5.01 -0.92
CA LEU A 136 -15.91 5.71 -0.24
C LEU A 136 -15.94 5.31 1.23
N MET A 137 -16.00 6.28 2.15
CA MET A 137 -15.98 6.02 3.58
C MET A 137 -17.16 5.14 4.03
N ASP A 138 -18.33 5.30 3.42
CA ASP A 138 -19.50 4.47 3.74
C ASP A 138 -19.32 2.99 3.42
N HIS A 139 -18.34 2.65 2.60
CA HIS A 139 -18.02 1.28 2.20
C HIS A 139 -16.80 0.70 2.92
N VAL A 140 -16.17 1.46 3.80
CA VAL A 140 -15.15 0.96 4.73
C VAL A 140 -15.85 0.16 5.83
N LYS A 141 -15.49 -1.11 6.00
CA LYS A 141 -16.19 -2.06 6.89
C LYS A 141 -15.39 -2.46 8.13
N SER A 142 -14.35 -1.70 8.45
CA SER A 142 -13.55 -1.89 9.65
C SER A 142 -13.01 -0.56 10.12
N ARG A 143 -12.31 -0.56 11.27
CA ARG A 143 -11.48 0.60 11.60
C ARG A 143 -10.40 0.77 10.52
N ILE A 144 -9.99 1.99 10.28
CA ILE A 144 -8.83 2.30 9.44
C ILE A 144 -7.62 2.33 10.36
N VAL A 145 -6.59 1.55 10.04
CA VAL A 145 -5.34 1.55 10.80
C VAL A 145 -4.23 2.20 10.00
N ARG A 146 -3.47 3.08 10.65
CA ARG A 146 -2.29 3.69 10.05
C ARG A 146 -1.10 2.77 10.25
N VAL A 147 -0.36 2.51 9.18
CA VAL A 147 0.91 1.79 9.23
C VAL A 147 2.01 2.81 9.51
N PRO A 148 2.75 2.71 10.64
CA PRO A 148 3.88 3.57 10.89
C PRO A 148 4.90 3.48 9.76
N MET A 149 5.56 4.58 9.44
CA MET A 149 6.52 4.64 8.33
C MET A 149 7.66 3.62 8.49
N THR A 150 8.06 3.33 9.73
CA THR A 150 9.06 2.32 10.05
C THR A 150 8.64 0.91 9.62
N ASP A 151 7.35 0.66 9.48
CA ASP A 151 6.78 -0.65 9.10
C ASP A 151 6.32 -0.72 7.65
N TRP A 152 6.48 0.34 6.88
CA TRP A 152 6.04 0.35 5.47
C TRP A 152 6.72 -0.74 4.65
N GLU A 153 8.02 -0.95 4.84
CA GLU A 153 8.77 -1.99 4.14
C GLU A 153 8.24 -3.38 4.42
N ILE A 154 7.83 -3.63 5.68
CA ILE A 154 7.21 -4.90 6.07
C ILE A 154 5.83 -5.02 5.41
N ALA A 155 5.02 -3.97 5.51
CA ALA A 155 3.64 -3.98 5.03
C ALA A 155 3.52 -4.31 3.54
N VAL A 156 4.43 -3.81 2.70
CA VAL A 156 4.41 -4.07 1.26
C VAL A 156 4.70 -5.53 0.90
N PHE A 157 5.40 -6.26 1.78
CA PHE A 157 5.69 -7.69 1.56
C PHE A 157 4.67 -8.62 2.17
N LEU A 158 3.83 -8.15 3.09
CA LEU A 158 2.82 -8.99 3.72
C LEU A 158 1.79 -9.48 2.68
N PRO A 159 1.51 -10.80 2.60
CA PRO A 159 0.51 -11.33 1.68
C PRO A 159 -0.90 -11.12 2.24
N THR A 160 -1.27 -9.87 2.53
CA THR A 160 -2.55 -9.51 3.14
C THR A 160 -3.63 -9.14 2.14
N GLN A 161 -3.27 -9.01 0.86
CA GLN A 161 -4.24 -8.75 -0.21
C GLN A 161 -5.36 -9.80 -0.20
N GLN A 162 -6.57 -9.37 -0.51
CA GLN A 162 -7.73 -10.25 -0.62
C GLN A 162 -8.52 -9.90 -1.89
N PHE A 163 -7.95 -10.27 -3.04
CA PHE A 163 -8.65 -10.11 -4.31
C PHE A 163 -9.83 -11.07 -4.44
N LYS A 164 -10.92 -10.54 -4.97
CA LYS A 164 -12.12 -11.28 -5.31
C LYS A 164 -12.26 -11.38 -6.81
N LYS A 165 -12.83 -12.48 -7.28
CA LYS A 165 -13.12 -12.85 -8.67
C LYS A 165 -11.93 -13.33 -9.48
N VAL A 166 -10.70 -12.94 -9.15
CA VAL A 166 -9.48 -13.40 -9.83
C VAL A 166 -8.36 -13.67 -8.82
N LYS A 167 -7.38 -14.44 -9.25
CA LYS A 167 -6.18 -14.73 -8.44
C LYS A 167 -5.21 -13.55 -8.42
N ASP A 168 -4.41 -13.45 -7.38
CA ASP A 168 -3.42 -12.39 -7.20
C ASP A 168 -2.49 -12.25 -8.39
N GLN A 169 -1.96 -13.36 -8.90
CA GLN A 169 -1.07 -13.38 -10.06
C GLN A 169 -1.72 -12.79 -11.31
N SER A 170 -3.02 -13.01 -11.49
CA SER A 170 -3.77 -12.45 -12.61
C SER A 170 -3.90 -10.94 -12.48
N VAL A 171 -4.19 -10.42 -11.27
CA VAL A 171 -4.23 -8.97 -11.01
C VAL A 171 -2.89 -8.34 -11.34
N TRP A 172 -1.80 -8.93 -10.86
CA TRP A 172 -0.45 -8.39 -11.08
C TRP A 172 -0.04 -8.42 -12.55
N ARG A 173 -0.43 -9.44 -13.29
CA ARG A 173 -0.24 -9.51 -14.75
C ARG A 173 -1.03 -8.40 -15.45
N TYR A 174 -2.30 -8.21 -15.11
CA TYR A 174 -3.13 -7.15 -15.70
C TYR A 174 -2.55 -5.76 -15.42
N SER A 175 -2.08 -5.52 -14.20
CA SER A 175 -1.44 -4.28 -13.83
C SER A 175 -0.17 -4.04 -14.65
N ARG A 176 0.68 -5.05 -14.78
CA ARG A 176 1.90 -5.01 -15.59
C ARG A 176 1.59 -4.69 -17.05
N ASP A 177 0.61 -5.36 -17.62
CA ASP A 177 0.22 -5.15 -19.02
C ASP A 177 -0.32 -3.72 -19.21
N ALA A 178 -1.11 -3.22 -18.25
CA ALA A 178 -1.68 -1.87 -18.29
C ALA A 178 -0.60 -0.77 -18.33
N TYR A 179 0.48 -0.89 -17.56
CA TYR A 179 1.52 0.14 -17.54
C TYR A 179 2.59 -0.06 -18.64
N ARG A 180 2.65 -1.22 -19.29
CA ARG A 180 3.57 -1.46 -20.42
C ARG A 180 3.06 -0.92 -21.74
N VAL A 181 1.76 -0.85 -21.93
CA VAL A 181 1.13 -0.45 -23.20
C VAL A 181 1.24 1.08 -23.45
N THR A 182 1.63 1.84 -22.45
CA THR A 182 1.83 3.29 -22.58
C THR A 182 3.29 3.65 -22.48
#